data_ba348d9f9255317de43c06ac90594685
#
_entry.id   ba348d9f9255317de43c06ac90594685
#
_cell.length_a   1.000
_cell.length_b   1.000
_cell.length_c   1.000
_cell.angle_alpha   90.00
_cell.angle_beta   90.00
_cell.angle_gamma   90.00
#
_symmetry.space_group_name_H-M   'P 1'
#
loop_
_entity.id
_entity.type
_entity.pdbx_description
1 polymer ?
#
loop_
_entity_poly.entity_id
_entity_poly.type
_entity_poly.pdbx_seq_one_letter_code
_entity_poly.pdbx_strand_id
1 'polypeptide(L)'
;MEDRTSIKYQVFVSSTYVDLIEERKEITQAILEANCIPAGMELFPASNKSQWDFIKKVIDDSDFYLVILAGKYGSEGIDEAGQKISYTEMEFDYALKSNKPIIALIHADPDILPRIKCETSKTKNVKLKKFYAKVSSGRLIKKWTNKDNLKSVALSALFEAKLSESHNVKGWIRTDSVETIINKSEEGLRKELQRAEEKLNKMFSLEHSQMSYINRLEKIIYEAAFNPSFLKENEEVDELINNMQYALGLRHQHSDE
;
A
#
# COMPACT_ATOMS: atom_id res chain seq x y z
N MET A 1 22.09 -3.56 -12.27
CA MET A 1 20.86 -4.17 -12.80
C MET A 1 19.73 -3.40 -12.18
N GLU A 2 19.07 -2.52 -12.95
CA GLU A 2 17.87 -1.84 -12.48
C GLU A 2 16.80 -2.89 -12.16
N ASP A 3 16.19 -2.74 -10.99
CA ASP A 3 15.09 -3.60 -10.56
C ASP A 3 13.91 -3.40 -11.53
N ARG A 4 13.75 -4.32 -12.49
CA ARG A 4 12.69 -4.28 -13.52
C ARG A 4 11.28 -4.38 -12.94
N THR A 5 11.16 -4.54 -11.62
CA THR A 5 9.88 -4.65 -10.89
C THR A 5 9.39 -3.32 -10.31
N SER A 6 9.94 -2.17 -10.75
CA SER A 6 9.52 -0.89 -10.19
C SER A 6 8.07 -0.56 -10.57
N ILE A 7 7.22 -0.40 -9.57
CA ILE A 7 5.85 0.09 -9.71
C ILE A 7 5.91 1.59 -10.05
N LYS A 8 5.16 1.99 -11.08
CA LYS A 8 4.93 3.41 -11.41
C LYS A 8 3.52 3.81 -10.99
N TYR A 9 3.41 4.97 -10.36
CA TYR A 9 2.11 5.50 -9.98
C TYR A 9 1.64 6.56 -10.96
N GLN A 10 0.36 6.53 -11.31
CA GLN A 10 -0.26 7.55 -12.15
C GLN A 10 -0.79 8.69 -11.30
N VAL A 11 -0.47 9.93 -11.69
CA VAL A 11 -0.82 11.15 -10.96
C VAL A 11 -1.70 12.03 -11.84
N PHE A 12 -2.96 12.22 -11.46
CA PHE A 12 -3.84 13.18 -12.11
C PHE A 12 -3.48 14.60 -11.69
N VAL A 13 -3.26 15.50 -12.66
CA VAL A 13 -2.89 16.90 -12.42
C VAL A 13 -4.10 17.81 -12.69
N SER A 14 -4.65 18.38 -11.64
CA SER A 14 -5.77 19.32 -11.65
C SER A 14 -5.32 20.75 -11.36
N SER A 15 -5.67 21.68 -12.19
CA SER A 15 -5.50 23.13 -11.97
C SER A 15 -6.28 23.94 -12.98
N THR A 16 -6.34 25.25 -12.82
CA THR A 16 -6.62 26.14 -13.94
C THR A 16 -5.52 25.97 -14.99
N TYR A 17 -5.87 26.14 -16.28
CA TYR A 17 -4.93 25.83 -17.36
C TYR A 17 -4.18 27.08 -17.86
N VAL A 18 -4.93 28.10 -18.33
CA VAL A 18 -4.35 29.23 -19.08
C VAL A 18 -3.35 30.06 -18.27
N ASP A 19 -3.60 30.21 -16.97
CA ASP A 19 -2.75 31.00 -16.07
C ASP A 19 -1.60 30.21 -15.45
N LEU A 20 -1.66 28.86 -15.50
CA LEU A 20 -0.69 27.96 -14.87
C LEU A 20 0.04 27.04 -15.86
N ILE A 21 0.13 27.42 -17.15
CA ILE A 21 0.79 26.62 -18.19
C ILE A 21 2.23 26.26 -17.80
N GLU A 22 3.00 27.24 -17.31
CA GLU A 22 4.40 27.03 -16.95
C GLU A 22 4.53 26.20 -15.66
N GLU A 23 3.67 26.46 -14.70
CA GLU A 23 3.59 25.70 -13.46
C GLU A 23 3.23 24.22 -13.72
N ARG A 24 2.32 23.96 -14.66
CA ARG A 24 1.94 22.58 -15.05
C ARG A 24 3.10 21.85 -15.72
N LYS A 25 3.94 22.53 -16.51
CA LYS A 25 5.15 21.94 -17.08
C LYS A 25 6.12 21.48 -15.98
N GLU A 26 6.36 22.33 -14.98
CA GLU A 26 7.23 21.99 -13.86
C GLU A 26 6.67 20.81 -13.04
N ILE A 27 5.35 20.77 -12.83
CA ILE A 27 4.69 19.63 -12.16
C ILE A 27 4.82 18.35 -12.99
N THR A 28 4.60 18.42 -14.31
CA THR A 28 4.77 17.26 -15.19
C THR A 28 6.20 16.73 -15.11
N GLN A 29 7.19 17.64 -15.11
CA GLN A 29 8.59 17.26 -14.97
C GLN A 29 8.87 16.62 -13.58
N ALA A 30 8.34 17.20 -12.51
CA ALA A 30 8.46 16.64 -11.16
C ALA A 30 7.87 15.21 -11.05
N ILE A 31 6.71 14.99 -11.68
CA ILE A 31 6.06 13.66 -11.71
C ILE A 31 6.94 12.63 -12.42
N LEU A 32 7.52 12.99 -13.57
CA LEU A 32 8.44 12.14 -14.32
C LEU A 32 9.73 11.86 -13.52
N GLU A 33 10.31 12.86 -12.88
CA GLU A 33 11.49 12.70 -12.00
C GLU A 33 11.21 11.83 -10.77
N ALA A 34 9.98 11.87 -10.25
CA ALA A 34 9.52 10.97 -9.19
C ALA A 34 9.26 9.53 -9.67
N ASN A 35 9.58 9.21 -10.94
CA ASN A 35 9.27 7.92 -11.58
C ASN A 35 7.77 7.59 -11.57
N CYS A 36 6.92 8.62 -11.79
CA CYS A 36 5.47 8.50 -11.89
C CYS A 36 5.00 8.81 -13.32
N ILE A 37 3.74 8.53 -13.61
CA ILE A 37 3.08 8.76 -14.90
C ILE A 37 2.16 9.99 -14.75
N PRO A 38 2.41 11.12 -15.43
CA PRO A 38 1.51 12.26 -15.39
C PRO A 38 0.25 11.97 -16.21
N ALA A 39 -0.91 12.35 -15.68
CA ALA A 39 -2.19 12.37 -16.37
C ALA A 39 -2.85 13.73 -16.20
N GLY A 40 -3.27 14.35 -17.29
CA GLY A 40 -3.90 15.66 -17.29
C GLY A 40 -4.73 15.85 -18.54
N MET A 41 -5.67 16.79 -18.52
CA MET A 41 -6.62 17.03 -19.63
C MET A 41 -5.92 17.36 -20.96
N GLU A 42 -4.78 18.01 -20.93
CA GLU A 42 -3.98 18.39 -22.10
C GLU A 42 -3.39 17.20 -22.86
N LEU A 43 -3.35 16.02 -22.25
CA LEU A 43 -2.78 14.81 -22.85
C LEU A 43 -3.81 14.00 -23.65
N PHE A 44 -5.08 14.43 -23.67
CA PHE A 44 -6.15 13.63 -24.26
C PHE A 44 -6.77 14.31 -25.49
N PRO A 45 -7.06 13.54 -26.56
CA PRO A 45 -7.72 14.05 -27.74
C PRO A 45 -9.18 14.43 -27.46
N ALA A 46 -9.73 15.36 -28.25
CA ALA A 46 -11.16 15.65 -28.23
C ALA A 46 -11.98 14.37 -28.46
N SER A 47 -12.91 14.07 -27.57
CA SER A 47 -13.72 12.86 -27.58
C SER A 47 -15.20 13.22 -27.75
N ASN A 48 -15.99 12.34 -28.39
CA ASN A 48 -17.44 12.47 -28.52
C ASN A 48 -18.22 12.11 -27.23
N LYS A 49 -17.52 11.60 -26.20
CA LYS A 49 -18.11 11.42 -24.87
C LYS A 49 -18.15 12.74 -24.13
N SER A 50 -19.04 12.88 -23.16
CA SER A 50 -19.04 14.07 -22.31
C SER A 50 -17.63 14.22 -21.73
N GLN A 51 -17.06 15.40 -21.85
CA GLN A 51 -15.70 15.69 -21.36
C GLN A 51 -15.57 15.31 -19.86
N TRP A 52 -16.65 15.50 -19.12
CA TRP A 52 -16.69 15.19 -17.70
C TRP A 52 -16.59 13.68 -17.38
N ASP A 53 -17.30 12.82 -18.13
CA ASP A 53 -17.22 11.37 -17.94
C ASP A 53 -15.83 10.82 -18.25
N PHE A 54 -15.17 11.42 -19.22
CA PHE A 54 -13.78 11.08 -19.54
C PHE A 54 -12.82 11.48 -18.39
N ILE A 55 -12.96 12.69 -17.85
CA ILE A 55 -12.17 13.18 -16.70
C ILE A 55 -12.34 12.25 -15.50
N LYS A 56 -13.59 11.89 -15.16
CA LYS A 56 -13.86 10.95 -14.06
C LYS A 56 -13.10 9.64 -14.22
N LYS A 57 -13.12 9.07 -15.43
CA LYS A 57 -12.38 7.84 -15.72
C LYS A 57 -10.88 7.99 -15.52
N VAL A 58 -10.28 9.09 -15.97
CA VAL A 58 -8.84 9.33 -15.77
C VAL A 58 -8.49 9.50 -14.29
N ILE A 59 -9.35 10.16 -13.52
CA ILE A 59 -9.19 10.24 -12.05
C ILE A 59 -9.29 8.85 -11.43
N ASP A 60 -10.25 8.02 -11.86
CA ASP A 60 -10.41 6.66 -11.35
C ASP A 60 -9.21 5.77 -11.65
N ASP A 61 -8.63 5.89 -12.83
CA ASP A 61 -7.44 5.14 -13.26
C ASP A 61 -6.14 5.67 -12.62
N SER A 62 -6.17 6.86 -11.97
CA SER A 62 -5.00 7.46 -11.32
C SER A 62 -4.86 6.99 -9.88
N ASP A 63 -3.60 6.85 -9.42
CA ASP A 63 -3.27 6.48 -8.04
C ASP A 63 -3.30 7.68 -7.11
N PHE A 64 -2.87 8.85 -7.59
CA PHE A 64 -2.85 10.10 -6.84
C PHE A 64 -3.58 11.20 -7.60
N TYR A 65 -4.22 12.10 -6.86
CA TYR A 65 -4.80 13.33 -7.36
C TYR A 65 -3.98 14.51 -6.85
N LEU A 66 -3.37 15.27 -7.76
CA LEU A 66 -2.57 16.45 -7.44
C LEU A 66 -3.31 17.70 -7.89
N VAL A 67 -3.63 18.60 -6.95
CA VAL A 67 -4.26 19.89 -7.25
C VAL A 67 -3.31 21.04 -7.02
N ILE A 68 -3.26 21.98 -8.00
CA ILE A 68 -2.49 23.22 -7.92
C ILE A 68 -3.47 24.39 -7.84
N LEU A 69 -3.43 25.14 -6.77
CA LEU A 69 -4.25 26.36 -6.59
C LEU A 69 -3.38 27.62 -6.58
N ALA A 70 -3.83 28.61 -7.36
CA ALA A 70 -3.23 29.93 -7.47
C ALA A 70 -4.30 31.03 -7.51
N GLY A 71 -4.11 32.10 -8.24
CA GLY A 71 -4.95 33.29 -8.22
C GLY A 71 -6.30 33.19 -8.94
N LYS A 72 -6.62 32.09 -9.65
CA LYS A 72 -7.89 31.97 -10.43
C LYS A 72 -8.77 30.82 -9.97
N TYR A 73 -10.08 31.05 -10.02
CA TYR A 73 -11.10 30.02 -9.79
C TYR A 73 -11.29 29.10 -11.00
N GLY A 74 -11.08 29.66 -12.19
CA GLY A 74 -11.14 28.94 -13.45
C GLY A 74 -12.49 28.99 -14.18
N SER A 75 -12.59 28.15 -15.22
CA SER A 75 -13.82 27.99 -16.01
C SER A 75 -14.83 27.20 -15.20
N GLU A 76 -16.11 27.59 -15.32
CA GLU A 76 -17.19 26.97 -14.56
C GLU A 76 -18.03 26.04 -15.45
N GLY A 77 -18.43 24.91 -14.90
CA GLY A 77 -19.42 24.00 -15.41
C GLY A 77 -20.62 23.89 -14.45
N ILE A 78 -21.53 22.98 -14.74
CA ILE A 78 -22.66 22.64 -13.89
C ILE A 78 -22.37 21.25 -13.32
N ASP A 79 -22.36 21.14 -11.99
CA ASP A 79 -22.16 19.85 -11.31
C ASP A 79 -23.44 18.97 -11.33
N GLU A 80 -23.34 17.78 -10.76
CA GLU A 80 -24.47 16.82 -10.68
C GLU A 80 -25.65 17.34 -9.83
N ALA A 81 -25.41 18.34 -8.96
CA ALA A 81 -26.43 19.00 -8.15
C ALA A 81 -27.00 20.26 -8.82
N GLY A 82 -26.62 20.57 -10.07
CA GLY A 82 -27.04 21.77 -10.80
C GLY A 82 -26.36 23.05 -10.37
N GLN A 83 -25.26 22.97 -9.57
CA GLN A 83 -24.52 24.14 -9.12
C GLN A 83 -23.44 24.53 -10.11
N LYS A 84 -23.26 25.84 -10.29
CA LYS A 84 -22.21 26.40 -11.14
C LYS A 84 -20.90 26.53 -10.37
N ILE A 85 -20.00 25.58 -10.57
CA ILE A 85 -18.67 25.54 -9.92
C ILE A 85 -17.56 25.37 -10.96
N SER A 86 -16.27 25.59 -10.58
CA SER A 86 -15.17 25.42 -11.51
C SER A 86 -14.90 23.93 -11.81
N TYR A 87 -14.38 23.64 -13.00
CA TYR A 87 -13.98 22.27 -13.34
C TYR A 87 -12.95 21.74 -12.35
N THR A 88 -11.98 22.54 -11.94
CA THR A 88 -10.98 22.15 -10.93
C THR A 88 -11.62 21.79 -9.58
N GLU A 89 -12.68 22.50 -9.18
CA GLU A 89 -13.44 22.14 -7.97
C GLU A 89 -14.28 20.87 -8.17
N MET A 90 -14.90 20.67 -9.35
CA MET A 90 -15.61 19.42 -9.67
C MET A 90 -14.68 18.21 -9.65
N GLU A 91 -13.49 18.32 -10.22
CA GLU A 91 -12.46 17.29 -10.21
C GLU A 91 -12.02 16.94 -8.79
N PHE A 92 -11.80 17.97 -7.96
CA PHE A 92 -11.44 17.81 -6.55
C PHE A 92 -12.52 17.11 -5.75
N ASP A 93 -13.79 17.52 -5.92
CA ASP A 93 -14.93 16.91 -5.22
C ASP A 93 -15.10 15.44 -5.63
N TYR A 94 -14.89 15.14 -6.92
CA TYR A 94 -14.93 13.78 -7.42
C TYR A 94 -13.79 12.92 -6.85
N ALA A 95 -12.57 13.42 -6.86
CA ALA A 95 -11.41 12.73 -6.29
C ALA A 95 -11.60 12.44 -4.78
N LEU A 96 -12.18 13.40 -4.05
CA LEU A 96 -12.50 13.24 -2.63
C LEU A 96 -13.58 12.16 -2.42
N LYS A 97 -14.64 12.17 -3.22
CA LYS A 97 -15.73 11.17 -3.18
C LYS A 97 -15.22 9.77 -3.53
N SER A 98 -14.24 9.67 -4.42
CA SER A 98 -13.60 8.43 -4.85
C SER A 98 -12.47 7.98 -3.90
N ASN A 99 -12.30 8.63 -2.74
CA ASN A 99 -11.24 8.34 -1.75
C ASN A 99 -9.83 8.33 -2.35
N LYS A 100 -9.56 9.18 -3.36
CA LYS A 100 -8.23 9.30 -3.94
C LYS A 100 -7.29 10.00 -2.95
N PRO A 101 -6.05 9.53 -2.80
CA PRO A 101 -4.99 10.27 -2.08
C PRO A 101 -4.76 11.61 -2.75
N ILE A 102 -4.93 12.70 -1.99
CA ILE A 102 -4.88 14.08 -2.49
C ILE A 102 -3.56 14.74 -2.11
N ILE A 103 -2.84 15.25 -3.11
CA ILE A 103 -1.68 16.12 -2.96
C ILE A 103 -2.12 17.54 -3.29
N ALA A 104 -2.14 18.44 -2.30
CA ALA A 104 -2.60 19.81 -2.48
C ALA A 104 -1.44 20.80 -2.44
N LEU A 105 -1.21 21.48 -3.56
CA LEU A 105 -0.17 22.51 -3.75
C LEU A 105 -0.84 23.86 -3.89
N ILE A 106 -0.69 24.73 -2.87
CA ILE A 106 -1.40 26.01 -2.78
C ILE A 106 -0.38 27.15 -2.83
N HIS A 107 -0.62 28.17 -3.67
CA HIS A 107 0.23 29.34 -3.69
C HIS A 107 0.24 30.05 -2.32
N ALA A 108 1.43 30.37 -1.82
CA ALA A 108 1.60 30.92 -0.46
C ALA A 108 0.90 32.27 -0.28
N ASP A 109 0.96 33.12 -1.31
CA ASP A 109 0.36 34.43 -1.35
C ASP A 109 -0.17 34.75 -2.76
N PRO A 110 -1.43 34.43 -3.07
CA PRO A 110 -2.01 34.71 -4.38
C PRO A 110 -2.10 36.20 -4.75
N ASP A 111 -2.05 37.10 -3.77
CA ASP A 111 -2.22 38.53 -4.00
C ASP A 111 -0.96 39.18 -4.64
N ILE A 112 0.20 38.52 -4.55
CA ILE A 112 1.44 39.00 -5.21
C ILE A 112 1.57 38.51 -6.67
N LEU A 113 0.66 37.63 -7.13
CA LEU A 113 0.71 37.16 -8.50
C LEU A 113 0.43 38.26 -9.52
N PRO A 114 1.02 38.17 -10.73
CA PRO A 114 0.69 39.11 -11.81
C PRO A 114 -0.85 39.12 -12.04
N ARG A 115 -1.39 40.29 -12.31
CA ARG A 115 -2.85 40.51 -12.51
C ARG A 115 -3.47 39.53 -13.51
N ILE A 116 -2.74 39.12 -14.53
CA ILE A 116 -3.18 38.17 -15.52
C ILE A 116 -3.43 36.78 -14.92
N LYS A 117 -2.75 36.44 -13.81
CA LYS A 117 -2.91 35.17 -13.05
C LYS A 117 -3.91 35.31 -11.89
N CYS A 118 -4.53 36.46 -11.70
CA CYS A 118 -5.50 36.72 -10.63
C CYS A 118 -6.92 36.72 -11.15
N GLU A 119 -7.86 36.32 -10.29
CA GLU A 119 -9.30 36.42 -10.57
C GLU A 119 -9.75 37.89 -10.51
N THR A 120 -10.49 38.31 -11.55
CA THR A 120 -10.99 39.68 -11.64
C THR A 120 -12.45 39.81 -11.21
N SER A 121 -13.20 38.70 -11.27
CA SER A 121 -14.60 38.66 -10.88
C SER A 121 -14.73 38.55 -9.36
N LYS A 122 -15.46 39.50 -8.75
CA LYS A 122 -15.77 39.47 -7.30
C LYS A 122 -16.45 38.18 -6.86
N THR A 123 -17.40 37.69 -7.66
CA THR A 123 -18.12 36.44 -7.39
C THR A 123 -17.19 35.23 -7.41
N LYS A 124 -16.33 35.11 -8.42
CA LYS A 124 -15.37 34.02 -8.52
C LYS A 124 -14.29 34.10 -7.45
N ASN A 125 -13.88 35.29 -7.02
CA ASN A 125 -12.97 35.49 -5.88
C ASN A 125 -13.55 34.90 -4.58
N VAL A 126 -14.85 35.11 -4.32
CA VAL A 126 -15.52 34.51 -3.16
C VAL A 126 -15.53 33.00 -3.26
N LYS A 127 -15.82 32.45 -4.44
CA LYS A 127 -15.77 31.00 -4.69
C LYS A 127 -14.36 30.44 -4.54
N LEU A 128 -13.34 31.11 -5.07
CA LEU A 128 -11.94 30.74 -4.93
C LEU A 128 -11.52 30.62 -3.46
N LYS A 129 -11.86 31.63 -2.64
CA LYS A 129 -11.57 31.61 -1.20
C LYS A 129 -12.26 30.43 -0.49
N LYS A 130 -13.50 30.12 -0.84
CA LYS A 130 -14.20 28.94 -0.31
C LYS A 130 -13.53 27.65 -0.75
N PHE A 131 -13.08 27.57 -2.00
CA PHE A 131 -12.38 26.40 -2.52
C PHE A 131 -11.01 26.19 -1.85
N TYR A 132 -10.25 27.26 -1.60
CA TYR A 132 -9.03 27.22 -0.79
C TYR A 132 -9.29 26.63 0.61
N ALA A 133 -10.33 27.12 1.29
CA ALA A 133 -10.71 26.60 2.60
C ALA A 133 -11.10 25.11 2.54
N LYS A 134 -11.86 24.69 1.52
CA LYS A 134 -12.26 23.31 1.29
C LYS A 134 -11.03 22.40 1.07
N VAL A 135 -10.11 22.80 0.20
CA VAL A 135 -8.90 22.02 -0.10
C VAL A 135 -7.97 21.94 1.12
N SER A 136 -7.93 22.96 1.96
CA SER A 136 -7.09 23.00 3.17
C SER A 136 -7.70 22.25 4.36
N SER A 137 -8.98 21.92 4.32
CA SER A 137 -9.68 21.30 5.46
C SER A 137 -9.31 19.83 5.62
N GLY A 138 -8.83 19.47 6.83
CA GLY A 138 -8.60 18.07 7.23
C GLY A 138 -7.43 17.38 6.54
N ARG A 139 -6.51 18.11 5.90
CA ARG A 139 -5.33 17.54 5.23
C ARG A 139 -4.11 18.43 5.31
N LEU A 140 -2.94 17.81 5.14
CA LEU A 140 -1.69 18.54 4.96
C LEU A 140 -1.64 19.13 3.55
N ILE A 141 -1.36 20.44 3.48
CA ILE A 141 -1.13 21.16 2.24
C ILE A 141 0.32 21.55 2.12
N LYS A 142 0.86 21.65 0.92
CA LYS A 142 2.18 22.21 0.65
C LYS A 142 2.03 23.57 -0.01
N LYS A 143 2.76 24.56 0.49
CA LYS A 143 2.75 25.93 -0.07
C LYS A 143 3.90 26.12 -1.05
N TRP A 144 3.63 26.82 -2.15
CA TRP A 144 4.62 27.20 -3.15
C TRP A 144 4.57 28.69 -3.42
N THR A 145 5.67 29.29 -3.92
CA THR A 145 5.81 30.73 -4.12
C THR A 145 6.12 31.12 -5.57
N ASN A 146 6.78 30.25 -6.32
CA ASN A 146 7.13 30.44 -7.71
C ASN A 146 7.28 29.07 -8.39
N LYS A 147 7.44 29.05 -9.71
CA LYS A 147 7.51 27.80 -10.50
C LYS A 147 8.67 26.89 -10.10
N ASP A 148 9.83 27.45 -9.78
CA ASP A 148 11.03 26.65 -9.43
C ASP A 148 10.87 26.00 -8.05
N ASN A 149 10.33 26.75 -7.08
CA ASN A 149 9.96 26.22 -5.77
C ASN A 149 8.83 25.19 -5.89
N LEU A 150 7.85 25.40 -6.76
CA LEU A 150 6.74 24.49 -6.98
C LEU A 150 7.21 23.08 -7.37
N LYS A 151 8.21 22.98 -8.26
CA LYS A 151 8.81 21.68 -8.65
C LYS A 151 9.38 20.94 -7.44
N SER A 152 10.18 21.59 -6.63
CA SER A 152 10.79 20.98 -5.43
C SER A 152 9.74 20.56 -4.41
N VAL A 153 8.72 21.38 -4.20
CA VAL A 153 7.60 21.09 -3.29
C VAL A 153 6.79 19.90 -3.79
N ALA A 154 6.54 19.81 -5.09
CA ALA A 154 5.82 18.69 -5.71
C ALA A 154 6.59 17.38 -5.59
N LEU A 155 7.92 17.39 -5.86
CA LEU A 155 8.77 16.23 -5.67
C LEU A 155 8.71 15.70 -4.23
N SER A 156 8.89 16.58 -3.23
CA SER A 156 8.79 16.21 -1.82
C SER A 156 7.43 15.59 -1.49
N ALA A 157 6.34 16.22 -1.95
CA ALA A 157 4.97 15.74 -1.69
C ALA A 157 4.70 14.39 -2.34
N LEU A 158 5.21 14.15 -3.56
CA LEU A 158 5.09 12.87 -4.27
C LEU A 158 5.86 11.76 -3.57
N PHE A 159 7.09 12.03 -3.11
CA PHE A 159 7.85 11.04 -2.35
C PHE A 159 7.18 10.70 -1.02
N GLU A 160 6.69 11.69 -0.29
CA GLU A 160 5.92 11.48 0.96
C GLU A 160 4.66 10.62 0.70
N ALA A 161 3.91 10.93 -0.38
CA ALA A 161 2.71 10.17 -0.75
C ALA A 161 3.01 8.72 -1.11
N LYS A 162 4.11 8.46 -1.83
CA LYS A 162 4.57 7.10 -2.19
C LYS A 162 5.02 6.27 -0.99
N LEU A 163 5.59 6.90 0.03
CA LEU A 163 6.05 6.24 1.25
C LEU A 163 4.92 6.02 2.28
N SER A 164 3.77 6.64 2.08
CA SER A 164 2.66 6.52 3.02
C SER A 164 1.96 5.17 2.86
N GLU A 165 2.06 4.32 3.87
CA GLU A 165 1.36 3.01 3.93
C GLU A 165 -0.16 3.14 4.03
N SER A 166 -0.67 4.34 4.35
CA SER A 166 -2.11 4.61 4.47
C SER A 166 -2.87 4.62 3.13
N HIS A 167 -2.15 4.67 2.02
CA HIS A 167 -2.73 4.73 0.69
C HIS A 167 -2.69 3.35 0.03
N ASN A 168 -3.86 2.72 -0.09
CA ASN A 168 -3.99 1.46 -0.85
C ASN A 168 -4.00 1.73 -2.36
N VAL A 169 -2.88 2.21 -2.90
CA VAL A 169 -2.68 2.49 -4.32
C VAL A 169 -2.09 1.28 -5.04
N LYS A 170 -2.55 1.02 -6.27
CA LYS A 170 -2.20 -0.19 -7.03
C LYS A 170 -0.94 0.02 -7.88
N GLY A 171 -0.83 1.16 -8.52
CA GLY A 171 0.24 1.48 -9.47
C GLY A 171 0.20 0.65 -10.75
N TRP A 172 1.17 0.88 -11.62
CA TRP A 172 1.35 0.25 -12.93
C TRP A 172 2.64 -0.57 -12.94
N ILE A 173 2.55 -1.80 -13.39
CA ILE A 173 3.68 -2.73 -13.50
C ILE A 173 3.81 -3.15 -14.96
N ARG A 174 5.04 -3.26 -15.45
CA ARG A 174 5.30 -3.80 -16.78
C ARG A 174 4.95 -5.29 -16.83
N THR A 175 4.33 -5.73 -17.92
CA THR A 175 3.86 -7.12 -18.09
C THR A 175 5.01 -8.14 -18.00
N ASP A 176 6.20 -7.81 -18.51
CA ASP A 176 7.38 -8.67 -18.42
C ASP A 176 7.90 -8.85 -16.96
N SER A 177 7.50 -7.96 -16.06
CA SER A 177 7.82 -8.03 -14.63
C SER A 177 6.82 -8.88 -13.83
N VAL A 178 5.61 -9.07 -14.34
CA VAL A 178 4.54 -9.84 -13.67
C VAL A 178 4.94 -11.30 -13.52
N GLU A 179 5.48 -11.94 -14.57
CA GLU A 179 5.99 -13.32 -14.50
C GLU A 179 7.08 -13.49 -13.46
N THR A 180 7.98 -12.52 -13.32
CA THR A 180 9.04 -12.54 -12.31
C THR A 180 8.48 -12.47 -10.90
N ILE A 181 7.43 -11.66 -10.68
CA ILE A 181 6.75 -11.52 -9.38
C ILE A 181 6.02 -12.81 -9.04
N ILE A 182 5.28 -13.40 -9.99
CA ILE A 182 4.56 -14.65 -9.81
C ILE A 182 5.53 -15.78 -9.45
N ASN A 183 6.60 -15.95 -10.22
CA ASN A 183 7.61 -16.99 -9.98
C ASN A 183 8.27 -16.86 -8.61
N LYS A 184 8.63 -15.64 -8.16
CA LYS A 184 9.17 -15.42 -6.81
C LYS A 184 8.15 -15.76 -5.71
N SER A 185 6.88 -15.43 -5.93
CA SER A 185 5.79 -15.74 -4.99
C SER A 185 5.54 -17.24 -4.89
N GLU A 186 5.50 -17.95 -6.04
CA GLU A 186 5.33 -19.41 -6.07
C GLU A 186 6.51 -20.12 -5.40
N GLU A 187 7.73 -19.68 -5.64
CA GLU A 187 8.92 -20.27 -5.01
C GLU A 187 8.90 -20.04 -3.48
N GLY A 188 8.46 -18.87 -3.02
CA GLY A 188 8.25 -18.59 -1.59
C GLY A 188 7.23 -19.53 -0.95
N LEU A 189 6.06 -19.68 -1.59
CA LEU A 189 5.00 -20.58 -1.14
C LEU A 189 5.42 -22.06 -1.13
N ARG A 190 6.18 -22.50 -2.14
CA ARG A 190 6.72 -23.87 -2.19
C ARG A 190 7.67 -24.15 -1.03
N LYS A 191 8.55 -23.18 -0.68
CA LYS A 191 9.46 -23.31 0.47
C LYS A 191 8.70 -23.37 1.80
N GLU A 192 7.63 -22.59 1.97
CA GLU A 192 6.80 -22.64 3.17
C GLU A 192 6.04 -23.95 3.27
N LEU A 193 5.48 -24.45 2.16
CA LEU A 193 4.80 -25.74 2.10
C LEU A 193 5.76 -26.88 2.48
N GLN A 194 6.95 -26.91 1.90
CA GLN A 194 7.96 -27.92 2.24
C GLN A 194 8.31 -27.91 3.73
N ARG A 195 8.50 -26.72 4.32
CA ARG A 195 8.77 -26.60 5.78
C ARG A 195 7.59 -27.12 6.63
N ALA A 196 6.37 -26.87 6.19
CA ALA A 196 5.18 -27.38 6.88
C ALA A 196 5.09 -28.92 6.79
N GLU A 197 5.36 -29.51 5.62
CA GLU A 197 5.42 -30.95 5.42
C GLU A 197 6.51 -31.61 6.27
N GLU A 198 7.71 -31.03 6.33
CA GLU A 198 8.79 -31.52 7.20
C GLU A 198 8.41 -31.51 8.68
N LYS A 199 7.74 -30.45 9.15
CA LYS A 199 7.22 -30.38 10.53
C LYS A 199 6.16 -31.44 10.80
N LEU A 200 5.24 -31.62 9.86
CA LEU A 200 4.17 -32.62 9.97
C LEU A 200 4.76 -34.03 10.04
N ASN A 201 5.71 -34.37 9.17
CA ASN A 201 6.39 -35.66 9.18
C ASN A 201 7.15 -35.93 10.50
N LYS A 202 7.78 -34.90 11.09
CA LYS A 202 8.38 -35.02 12.42
C LYS A 202 7.34 -35.28 13.50
N MET A 203 6.19 -34.64 13.45
CA MET A 203 5.11 -34.90 14.40
C MET A 203 4.57 -36.33 14.29
N PHE A 204 4.32 -36.81 13.06
CA PHE A 204 3.89 -38.18 12.85
C PHE A 204 4.92 -39.22 13.31
N SER A 205 6.21 -38.99 13.11
CA SER A 205 7.26 -39.88 13.60
C SER A 205 7.32 -39.93 15.13
N LEU A 206 7.08 -38.80 15.82
CA LEU A 206 6.98 -38.71 17.26
C LEU A 206 5.73 -39.47 17.80
N GLU A 207 4.58 -39.26 17.18
CA GLU A 207 3.35 -40.00 17.53
C GLU A 207 3.50 -41.52 17.35
N HIS A 208 4.10 -41.92 16.25
CA HIS A 208 4.34 -43.35 16.00
C HIS A 208 5.29 -43.98 17.04
N SER A 209 6.33 -43.24 17.43
CA SER A 209 7.25 -43.61 18.50
C SER A 209 6.54 -43.71 19.84
N GLN A 210 5.67 -42.76 20.20
CA GLN A 210 4.89 -42.76 21.43
C GLN A 210 3.90 -43.93 21.46
N MET A 211 3.22 -44.20 20.35
CA MET A 211 2.28 -45.32 20.24
C MET A 211 2.97 -46.67 20.39
N SER A 212 4.15 -46.84 19.80
CA SER A 212 4.99 -48.04 20.02
C SER A 212 5.37 -48.20 21.50
N TYR A 213 5.66 -47.12 22.18
CA TYR A 213 5.99 -47.14 23.60
C TYR A 213 4.79 -47.51 24.47
N ILE A 214 3.60 -46.99 24.16
CA ILE A 214 2.34 -47.32 24.87
C ILE A 214 2.03 -48.82 24.70
N ASN A 215 2.12 -49.35 23.48
CA ASN A 215 1.87 -50.75 23.21
C ASN A 215 2.82 -51.69 23.96
N ARG A 216 4.10 -51.29 24.12
CA ARG A 216 5.07 -52.06 24.95
C ARG A 216 4.70 -52.01 26.40
N LEU A 217 4.30 -50.85 26.96
CA LEU A 217 3.84 -50.71 28.32
C LEU A 217 2.58 -51.54 28.63
N GLU A 218 1.61 -51.50 27.70
CA GLU A 218 0.38 -52.36 27.85
C GLU A 218 0.70 -53.81 27.94
N LYS A 219 1.63 -54.32 27.08
CA LYS A 219 2.08 -55.70 27.12
C LYS A 219 2.74 -56.06 28.46
N ILE A 220 3.61 -55.22 28.99
CA ILE A 220 4.28 -55.40 30.26
C ILE A 220 3.28 -55.42 31.42
N ILE A 221 2.32 -54.49 31.45
CA ILE A 221 1.26 -54.44 32.45
C ILE A 221 0.40 -55.72 32.42
N TYR A 222 0.06 -56.21 31.20
CA TYR A 222 -0.72 -57.42 31.05
C TYR A 222 0.04 -58.64 31.58
N GLU A 223 1.31 -58.81 31.22
CA GLU A 223 2.12 -59.93 31.70
C GLU A 223 2.39 -59.89 33.24
N ALA A 224 2.63 -58.70 33.76
CA ALA A 224 2.80 -58.51 35.22
C ALA A 224 1.54 -58.84 36.03
N ALA A 225 0.36 -58.58 35.48
CA ALA A 225 -0.92 -58.92 36.14
C ALA A 225 -1.13 -60.42 36.33
N PHE A 226 -0.56 -61.23 35.45
CA PHE A 226 -0.66 -62.70 35.48
C PHE A 226 0.55 -63.42 36.09
N ASN A 227 1.73 -62.72 36.12
CA ASN A 227 2.97 -63.27 36.66
C ASN A 227 3.75 -62.18 37.41
N PRO A 228 3.55 -61.99 38.77
CA PRO A 228 4.23 -60.95 39.54
C PRO A 228 5.76 -61.07 39.59
N SER A 229 6.35 -62.23 39.29
CA SER A 229 7.80 -62.40 39.20
C SER A 229 8.41 -61.81 37.92
N PHE A 230 7.60 -61.63 36.90
CA PHE A 230 8.00 -61.06 35.61
C PHE A 230 8.64 -59.66 35.75
N LEU A 231 8.15 -58.84 36.69
CA LEU A 231 8.69 -57.47 36.94
C LEU A 231 10.07 -57.49 37.60
N LYS A 232 10.51 -58.56 38.22
CA LYS A 232 11.78 -58.66 38.96
C LYS A 232 12.96 -59.19 38.11
N GLU A 233 12.71 -59.80 37.00
CA GLU A 233 13.72 -60.52 36.21
C GLU A 233 13.74 -60.07 34.73
N ASN A 234 13.09 -58.97 34.42
CA ASN A 234 12.95 -58.56 32.98
C ASN A 234 13.74 -57.27 32.73
N GLU A 235 14.89 -57.41 32.03
CA GLU A 235 15.75 -56.26 31.60
C GLU A 235 14.98 -55.21 30.77
N GLU A 236 13.96 -55.61 30.01
CA GLU A 236 13.14 -54.71 29.21
C GLU A 236 12.30 -53.75 30.07
N VAL A 237 11.85 -54.23 31.28
CA VAL A 237 11.15 -53.41 32.26
C VAL A 237 12.08 -52.36 32.85
N ASP A 238 13.30 -52.74 33.20
CA ASP A 238 14.29 -51.79 33.76
C ASP A 238 14.71 -50.77 32.76
N GLU A 239 14.87 -51.12 31.48
CA GLU A 239 15.16 -50.21 30.39
C GLU A 239 14.01 -49.18 30.21
N LEU A 240 12.76 -49.64 30.21
CA LEU A 240 11.57 -48.78 30.09
C LEU A 240 11.44 -47.82 31.27
N ILE A 241 11.65 -48.29 32.48
CA ILE A 241 11.62 -47.45 33.70
C ILE A 241 12.71 -46.39 33.61
N ASN A 242 13.92 -46.75 33.20
CA ASN A 242 15.04 -45.84 33.00
C ASN A 242 14.73 -44.73 31.98
N ASN A 243 14.14 -45.15 30.85
CA ASN A 243 13.77 -44.21 29.76
C ASN A 243 12.62 -43.28 30.20
N MET A 244 11.64 -43.78 30.94
CA MET A 244 10.57 -42.95 31.52
C MET A 244 11.11 -41.92 32.54
N GLN A 245 12.01 -42.36 33.43
CA GLN A 245 12.64 -41.43 34.38
C GLN A 245 13.46 -40.33 33.69
N TYR A 246 14.13 -40.67 32.59
CA TYR A 246 14.84 -39.70 31.79
C TYR A 246 13.91 -38.72 31.09
N ALA A 247 12.81 -39.22 30.50
CA ALA A 247 11.81 -38.40 29.83
C ALA A 247 11.05 -37.48 30.78
N LEU A 248 10.85 -37.90 32.03
CA LEU A 248 10.18 -37.10 33.07
C LEU A 248 11.13 -36.19 33.84
N GLY A 249 12.43 -36.17 33.52
CA GLY A 249 13.44 -35.37 34.21
C GLY A 249 13.65 -35.78 35.68
N LEU A 250 13.28 -37.00 36.08
CA LEU A 250 13.35 -37.50 37.44
C LEU A 250 14.73 -38.11 37.79
N ARG A 251 15.68 -38.18 36.84
CA ARG A 251 17.06 -38.54 37.17
C ARG A 251 17.86 -37.33 37.60
N HIS A 252 18.11 -37.20 38.89
CA HIS A 252 19.22 -36.44 39.42
C HIS A 252 20.53 -37.14 39.00
N GLN A 253 21.45 -36.36 38.45
CA GLN A 253 22.82 -36.78 38.23
C GLN A 253 23.38 -37.30 39.57
N HIS A 254 23.63 -38.59 39.68
CA HIS A 254 24.61 -39.09 40.59
C HIS A 254 25.99 -38.67 40.02
N SER A 255 26.54 -37.59 40.54
CA SER A 255 27.94 -37.29 40.45
C SER A 255 28.70 -38.38 41.19
N ASP A 256 29.53 -39.08 40.46
CA ASP A 256 30.56 -40.00 41.01
C ASP A 256 31.45 -39.26 42.00
N GLU A 257 31.60 -39.86 43.18
CA GLU A 257 32.82 -39.77 44.01
C GLU A 257 33.82 -40.84 43.55
#